data_bc706afeb268b55a1bb94d56ce46c5eb
#
_entry.id   bc706afeb268b55a1bb94d56ce46c5eb
#
_cell.length_a   1.000
_cell.length_b   1.000
_cell.length_c   1.000
_cell.angle_alpha   90.00
_cell.angle_beta   90.00
_cell.angle_gamma   90.00
#
_symmetry.space_group_name_H-M   'P 1'
#
loop_
_entity.id
_entity.type
_entity.pdbx_description
1 polymer ?
#
loop_
_entity_poly.entity_id
_entity_poly.type
_entity_poly.pdbx_seq_one_letter_code
_entity_poly.pdbx_strand_id
1 'polypeptide(L)'
;MALKKFAFNVLKKDKFARCGIIETHRGNIQTPAFMPVGTKATVKACTIDDIKKTGSEIILSNTYHLMIRPGVERIQSAGGLHNLSLIHI
;
A
#
# COMPACT_ATOMS: atom_id res chain seq x y z
N MET A 1 2.38 19.96 13.04
CA MET A 1 1.95 18.60 13.40
C MET A 1 3.08 17.62 13.12
N ALA A 2 3.46 16.88 14.13
CA ALA A 2 4.55 15.91 13.97
C ALA A 2 4.05 14.72 13.12
N LEU A 3 4.82 14.34 12.10
CA LEU A 3 4.54 13.15 11.33
C LEU A 3 4.85 11.91 12.17
N LYS A 4 3.98 10.90 12.09
CA LYS A 4 4.21 9.63 12.75
C LYS A 4 5.45 8.98 12.13
N LYS A 5 6.40 8.60 12.97
CA LYS A 5 7.64 7.99 12.50
C LYS A 5 7.35 6.61 11.90
N PHE A 6 7.93 6.34 10.73
CA PHE A 6 7.87 5.03 10.12
C PHE A 6 8.66 4.03 10.98
N ALA A 7 8.02 2.93 11.37
CA ALA A 7 8.66 1.95 12.23
C ALA A 7 8.14 0.54 11.93
N PHE A 8 8.95 -0.44 12.29
CA PHE A 8 8.56 -1.85 12.24
C PHE A 8 8.79 -2.47 13.61
N ASN A 9 7.75 -3.08 14.16
CA ASN A 9 7.83 -3.75 15.46
C ASN A 9 7.44 -5.21 15.33
N VAL A 10 8.32 -6.10 15.79
CA VAL A 10 8.03 -7.54 15.86
C VAL A 10 7.21 -7.79 17.11
N LEU A 11 6.00 -8.33 16.95
CA LEU A 11 5.10 -8.61 18.05
C LEU A 11 5.28 -10.01 18.61
N LYS A 12 5.51 -10.99 17.73
CA LYS A 12 5.63 -12.38 18.12
C LYS A 12 6.55 -13.11 17.16
N LYS A 13 7.29 -14.08 17.71
CA LYS A 13 8.29 -14.83 16.93
C LYS A 13 8.23 -16.31 17.31
N ASP A 14 8.30 -17.18 16.31
CA ASP A 14 8.42 -18.63 16.49
C ASP A 14 9.47 -19.14 15.52
N LYS A 15 10.66 -19.44 16.03
CA LYS A 15 11.84 -19.77 15.21
C LYS A 15 12.11 -18.69 14.17
N PHE A 16 11.97 -18.99 12.87
CA PHE A 16 12.13 -18.01 11.80
C PHE A 16 10.84 -17.29 11.43
N ALA A 17 9.70 -17.81 11.90
CA ALA A 17 8.41 -17.15 11.67
C ALA A 17 8.24 -15.99 12.64
N ARG A 18 7.65 -14.90 12.14
CA ARG A 18 7.37 -13.75 12.99
C ARG A 18 6.14 -13.01 12.47
N CYS A 19 5.44 -12.37 13.38
CA CYS A 19 4.42 -11.41 13.02
C CYS A 19 4.72 -10.07 13.67
N GLY A 20 4.35 -9.00 13.00
CA GLY A 20 4.67 -7.68 13.45
C GLY A 20 3.71 -6.63 12.91
N ILE A 21 4.07 -5.38 13.10
CA ILE A 21 3.30 -4.24 12.62
C ILE A 21 4.27 -3.24 11.97
N ILE A 22 3.94 -2.82 10.75
CA ILE A 22 4.59 -1.68 10.10
C ILE A 22 3.76 -0.45 10.45
N GLU A 23 4.36 0.50 11.14
CA GLU A 23 3.71 1.76 11.49
C GLU A 23 4.02 2.81 10.45
N THR A 24 2.97 3.36 9.82
CA THR A 24 3.11 4.42 8.83
C THR A 24 2.22 5.59 9.20
N HIS A 25 2.45 6.73 8.57
CA HIS A 25 1.61 7.91 8.81
C HIS A 25 0.18 7.74 8.27
N ARG A 26 -0.10 6.67 7.50
CA ARG A 26 -1.42 6.36 6.98
C ARG A 26 -2.12 5.25 7.76
N GLY A 27 -1.45 4.67 8.73
CA GLY A 27 -2.01 3.59 9.54
C GLY A 27 -1.01 2.46 9.73
N ASN A 28 -1.44 1.44 10.42
CA ASN A 28 -0.62 0.28 10.73
C ASN A 28 -0.93 -0.86 9.77
N ILE A 29 0.11 -1.59 9.38
CA ILE A 29 -0.01 -2.75 8.51
C ILE A 29 0.44 -3.97 9.29
N GLN A 30 -0.45 -4.94 9.44
CA GLN A 30 -0.10 -6.20 10.11
C GLN A 30 0.71 -7.09 9.19
N THR A 31 1.78 -7.67 9.70
CA THR A 31 2.62 -8.61 8.93
C THR A 31 2.60 -9.97 9.58
N PRO A 32 2.72 -11.06 8.82
CA PRO A 32 2.87 -11.09 7.36
C PRO A 32 1.62 -10.61 6.63
N ALA A 33 1.82 -10.00 5.45
CA ALA A 33 0.73 -9.42 4.67
C ALA A 33 0.88 -9.79 3.19
N PHE A 34 -0.24 -10.05 2.53
CA PHE A 34 -0.29 -10.19 1.09
C PHE A 34 -0.46 -8.81 0.46
N MET A 35 0.34 -8.51 -0.55
CA MET A 35 0.28 -7.25 -1.28
C MET A 35 -0.32 -7.48 -2.66
N PRO A 36 -1.61 -7.17 -2.87
CA PRO A 36 -2.19 -7.23 -4.21
C PRO A 36 -1.46 -6.31 -5.18
N VAL A 37 -1.37 -6.73 -6.44
CA VAL A 37 -0.64 -5.97 -7.45
C VAL A 37 -1.57 -4.95 -8.10
N GLY A 38 -1.20 -3.67 -8.01
CA GLY A 38 -1.91 -2.55 -8.65
C GLY A 38 -1.02 -1.86 -9.66
N THR A 39 -0.77 -2.49 -10.80
CA THR A 39 0.24 -2.06 -11.77
C THR A 39 0.03 -0.64 -12.26
N LYS A 40 -1.21 -0.25 -12.55
CA LYS A 40 -1.56 1.09 -13.03
C LYS A 40 -2.32 1.87 -11.97
N ALA A 41 -1.91 1.73 -10.72
CA ALA A 41 -2.58 2.27 -9.54
C ALA A 41 -3.95 1.64 -9.30
N THR A 42 -4.28 0.56 -9.99
CA THR A 42 -5.50 -0.21 -9.77
C THR A 42 -5.19 -1.70 -9.83
N VAL A 43 -5.96 -2.50 -9.12
CA VAL A 43 -5.94 -3.96 -9.24
C VAL A 43 -6.95 -4.34 -10.30
N LYS A 44 -6.52 -5.06 -11.34
CA LYS A 44 -7.38 -5.40 -12.47
C LYS A 44 -8.64 -6.14 -12.02
N ALA A 45 -9.78 -5.74 -12.61
CA ALA A 45 -11.08 -6.35 -12.37
C ALA A 45 -11.59 -6.27 -10.93
N CYS A 46 -10.94 -5.47 -10.08
CA CYS A 46 -11.34 -5.30 -8.69
C CYS A 46 -11.56 -3.82 -8.37
N THR A 47 -12.62 -3.52 -7.62
CA THR A 47 -12.81 -2.20 -7.06
C THR A 47 -11.98 -2.06 -5.79
N ILE A 48 -11.82 -0.82 -5.31
CA ILE A 48 -11.15 -0.57 -4.04
C ILE A 48 -11.88 -1.27 -2.89
N ASP A 49 -13.20 -1.27 -2.93
CA ASP A 49 -13.99 -1.96 -1.90
C ASP A 49 -13.74 -3.46 -1.92
N ASP A 50 -13.59 -4.07 -3.10
CA ASP A 50 -13.25 -5.48 -3.22
C ASP A 50 -11.90 -5.78 -2.56
N ILE A 51 -10.91 -4.92 -2.80
CA ILE A 51 -9.58 -5.07 -2.22
C ILE A 51 -9.64 -4.95 -0.69
N LYS A 52 -10.38 -3.97 -0.18
CA LYS A 52 -10.53 -3.79 1.27
C LYS A 52 -11.21 -4.97 1.92
N LYS A 53 -12.18 -5.58 1.25
CA LYS A 53 -12.88 -6.76 1.77
C LYS A 53 -11.96 -7.97 1.93
N THR A 54 -10.87 -8.05 1.18
CA THR A 54 -9.90 -9.12 1.35
C THR A 54 -9.04 -8.97 2.60
N GLY A 55 -9.16 -7.84 3.29
CA GLY A 55 -8.31 -7.52 4.44
C GLY A 55 -6.96 -6.95 4.08
N SER A 56 -6.73 -6.65 2.80
CA SER A 56 -5.46 -6.09 2.35
C SER A 56 -5.32 -4.65 2.81
N GLU A 57 -4.16 -4.34 3.41
CA GLU A 57 -3.85 -3.02 3.94
C GLU A 57 -2.81 -2.28 3.11
N ILE A 58 -2.24 -2.97 2.12
CA ILE A 58 -1.16 -2.44 1.28
C ILE A 58 -1.28 -3.06 -0.11
N ILE A 59 -0.94 -2.29 -1.14
CA ILE A 59 -0.85 -2.81 -2.50
C ILE A 59 0.54 -2.53 -3.07
N LEU A 60 0.91 -3.32 -4.07
CA LEU A 60 2.19 -3.20 -4.76
C LEU A 60 1.97 -2.56 -6.11
N SER A 61 2.77 -1.54 -6.43
CA SER A 61 2.75 -0.89 -7.74
C SER A 61 4.13 -0.92 -8.36
N ASN A 62 4.19 -0.86 -9.69
CA ASN A 62 5.44 -0.89 -10.41
C ASN A 62 5.76 0.49 -10.95
N THR A 63 6.89 1.06 -10.56
CA THR A 63 7.32 2.40 -10.95
C THR A 63 7.44 2.55 -12.45
N TYR A 64 7.98 1.57 -13.14
CA TYR A 64 8.14 1.60 -14.59
C TYR A 64 6.79 1.71 -15.30
N HIS A 65 5.83 0.88 -14.91
CA HIS A 65 4.49 0.93 -15.51
C HIS A 65 3.77 2.24 -15.21
N LEU A 66 3.90 2.77 -14.00
CA LEU A 66 3.28 4.04 -13.63
C LEU A 66 3.88 5.22 -14.40
N MET A 67 5.18 5.16 -14.69
CA MET A 67 5.86 6.19 -15.46
C MET A 67 5.34 6.26 -16.90
N ILE A 68 5.03 5.11 -17.50
CA ILE A 68 4.48 5.02 -18.84
C ILE A 68 2.99 5.37 -18.86
N ARG A 69 2.22 4.79 -17.96
CA ARG A 69 0.77 5.00 -17.83
C ARG A 69 0.35 4.92 -16.37
N PRO A 70 -0.30 5.93 -15.84
CA PRO A 70 -0.81 7.18 -16.47
C PRO A 70 0.26 8.23 -16.73
N GLY A 71 1.50 8.04 -16.28
CA GLY A 71 2.58 8.99 -16.44
C GLY A 71 2.79 9.85 -15.19
N VAL A 72 4.03 10.34 -15.04
CA VAL A 72 4.44 11.10 -13.85
C VAL A 72 3.60 12.37 -13.67
N GLU A 73 3.31 13.07 -14.77
CA GLU A 73 2.55 14.32 -14.69
C GLU A 73 1.14 14.12 -14.16
N ARG A 74 0.46 13.04 -14.58
CA ARG A 74 -0.88 12.74 -14.09
C ARG A 74 -0.88 12.34 -12.63
N ILE A 75 0.12 11.58 -12.22
CA ILE A 75 0.26 11.18 -10.81
C ILE A 75 0.48 12.41 -9.95
N GLN A 76 1.33 13.31 -10.39
CA GLN A 76 1.60 14.57 -9.68
C GLN A 76 0.35 15.44 -9.62
N SER A 77 -0.38 15.57 -10.74
CA SER A 77 -1.61 16.35 -10.80
C SER A 77 -2.69 15.81 -9.90
N ALA A 78 -2.73 14.48 -9.69
CA ALA A 78 -3.69 13.84 -8.78
C ALA A 78 -3.30 13.97 -7.31
N GLY A 79 -2.14 14.57 -7.01
CA GLY A 79 -1.67 14.72 -5.64
C GLY A 79 -0.88 13.54 -5.11
N GLY A 80 -0.34 12.71 -6.02
CA GLY A 80 0.46 11.56 -5.68
C GLY A 80 -0.27 10.25 -5.89
N LEU A 81 0.43 9.15 -5.68
CA LEU A 81 -0.07 7.82 -5.98
C LEU A 81 -1.26 7.41 -5.11
N HIS A 82 -1.24 7.75 -3.84
CA HIS A 82 -2.34 7.41 -2.94
C HIS A 82 -3.65 8.06 -3.36
N ASN A 83 -3.61 9.32 -3.75
CA ASN A 83 -4.80 10.03 -4.21
C ASN A 83 -5.30 9.48 -5.54
N LEU A 84 -4.39 9.16 -6.45
CA LEU A 84 -4.74 8.60 -7.76
C LEU A 84 -5.41 7.23 -7.62
N SER A 85 -4.86 6.38 -6.78
CA SER A 85 -5.34 5.03 -6.57
C SER A 85 -6.61 4.99 -5.72
N LEU A 86 -6.87 6.02 -4.93
CA LEU A 86 -7.97 6.09 -3.98
C LEU A 86 -7.90 5.00 -2.90
N ILE A 87 -6.74 4.38 -2.74
CA ILE A 87 -6.53 3.40 -1.69
C ILE A 87 -5.96 4.12 -0.48
N HIS A 88 -6.83 4.38 0.47
CA HIS A 88 -6.46 5.07 1.71
C HIS A 88 -6.17 4.03 2.79
N ILE A 89 -4.99 3.54 2.79
CA ILE A 89 -4.54 2.53 3.73
C ILE A 89 -3.58 3.14 4.75
#